data_1910f32506f32555448d86e1f83d7965
#
_entry.id   1910f32506f32555448d86e1f83d7965
#
_cell.length_a   1.000
_cell.length_b   1.000
_cell.length_c   1.000
_cell.angle_alpha   90.00
_cell.angle_beta   90.00
_cell.angle_gamma   90.00
#
_symmetry.space_group_name_H-M   'P 1'
#
loop_
_entity.id
_entity.type
_entity.pdbx_description
1 polymer ?
#
loop_
_entity_poly.entity_id
_entity_poly.type
_entity_poly.pdbx_seq_one_letter_code
_entity_poly.pdbx_strand_id
1 'polypeptide(L)'
;MRAAAGAAQPYPVRVVLHPLSRQHELWRPYMARHQQNSVHQYHNGGIWPFVGGYFVMALAHVGMREEAWAALARLAVVNQLDDWRFTEWFHGRTCKPMGMAGQSWNAATFLLARRAVELGG
;
A
#
# COMPACT_ATOMS: atom_id res chain seq x y z
N MET A 1 8.84 -12.15 5.71
CA MET A 1 9.13 -10.75 5.37
C MET A 1 9.86 -10.55 4.05
N ARG A 2 10.93 -11.31 3.71
CA ARG A 2 11.60 -11.18 2.39
C ARG A 2 10.65 -11.43 1.21
N ALA A 3 9.74 -12.39 1.31
CA ALA A 3 8.73 -12.64 0.27
C ALA A 3 7.77 -11.46 0.08
N ALA A 4 7.40 -10.80 1.18
CA ALA A 4 6.55 -9.60 1.13
C ALA A 4 7.27 -8.40 0.51
N ALA A 5 8.58 -8.25 0.78
CA ALA A 5 9.39 -7.19 0.17
C ALA A 5 9.50 -7.35 -1.36
N GLY A 6 9.67 -8.58 -1.85
CA GLY A 6 9.65 -8.88 -3.29
C GLY A 6 8.28 -8.64 -3.95
N ALA A 7 7.20 -8.75 -3.17
CA ALA A 7 5.83 -8.49 -3.62
C ALA A 7 5.48 -7.00 -3.73
N ALA A 8 6.29 -6.12 -3.17
CA ALA A 8 6.00 -4.69 -3.03
C ALA A 8 6.33 -3.85 -4.28
N GLN A 9 6.61 -4.47 -5.40
CA GLN A 9 6.88 -3.74 -6.65
C GLN A 9 5.57 -3.31 -7.34
N PRO A 10 5.53 -2.10 -7.94
CA PRO A 10 6.53 -1.02 -7.87
C PRO A 10 6.46 -0.18 -6.59
N TYR A 11 5.38 -0.22 -5.83
CA TYR A 11 5.14 0.61 -4.64
C TYR A 11 4.85 -0.23 -3.40
N PRO A 12 4.83 0.40 -2.19
CA PRO A 12 4.66 -0.37 -0.97
C PRO A 12 3.40 -1.19 -1.07
N VAL A 13 3.46 -2.29 -0.53
CA VAL A 13 2.52 -3.39 -0.41
C VAL A 13 1.13 -3.19 -1.06
N ARG A 14 0.85 -3.96 -2.10
CA ARG A 14 -0.52 -4.24 -2.50
C ARG A 14 -1.18 -5.09 -1.40
N VAL A 15 -2.42 -4.79 -1.05
CA VAL A 15 -3.11 -5.50 0.04
C VAL A 15 -3.37 -6.98 -0.27
N VAL A 16 -3.36 -7.35 -1.55
CA VAL A 16 -3.39 -8.74 -2.02
C VAL A 16 -2.35 -8.90 -3.12
N LEU A 17 -1.44 -9.88 -2.97
CA LEU A 17 -0.37 -10.13 -3.93
C LEU A 17 -0.90 -10.69 -5.25
N HIS A 18 -1.81 -11.64 -5.16
CA HIS A 18 -2.45 -12.31 -6.30
C HIS A 18 -3.95 -11.99 -6.31
N PRO A 19 -4.36 -10.89 -6.98
CA PRO A 19 -5.76 -10.51 -7.03
C PRO A 19 -6.64 -11.58 -7.66
N LEU A 20 -7.84 -11.74 -7.13
CA LEU A 20 -8.81 -12.70 -7.64
C LEU A 20 -9.53 -12.16 -8.88
N SER A 21 -9.46 -12.88 -9.98
CA SER A 21 -10.32 -12.61 -11.14
C SER A 21 -11.74 -13.12 -10.90
N ARG A 22 -12.71 -12.65 -11.71
CA ARG A 22 -14.10 -13.13 -11.60
C ARG A 22 -14.24 -14.63 -11.90
N GLN A 23 -13.29 -15.21 -12.64
CA GLN A 23 -13.27 -16.62 -12.98
C GLN A 23 -12.58 -17.49 -11.91
N HIS A 24 -11.98 -16.87 -10.90
CA HIS A 24 -11.28 -17.60 -9.85
C HIS A 24 -12.30 -18.32 -8.94
N GLU A 25 -11.99 -19.54 -8.52
CA GLU A 25 -12.87 -20.38 -7.69
C GLU A 25 -13.28 -19.74 -6.34
N LEU A 26 -12.42 -18.86 -5.79
CA LEU A 26 -12.67 -18.12 -4.57
C LEU A 26 -13.43 -16.81 -4.78
N TRP A 27 -13.70 -16.43 -6.02
CA TRP A 27 -14.47 -15.23 -6.30
C TRP A 27 -15.90 -15.37 -5.78
N ARG A 28 -16.43 -14.31 -5.21
CA ARG A 28 -17.82 -14.26 -4.73
C ARG A 28 -18.53 -13.02 -5.29
N PRO A 29 -19.84 -13.11 -5.60
CA PRO A 29 -20.60 -12.00 -6.21
C PRO A 29 -20.56 -10.70 -5.41
N TYR A 30 -20.48 -10.75 -4.07
CA TYR A 30 -20.39 -9.56 -3.23
C TYR A 30 -19.12 -8.74 -3.50
N MET A 31 -18.05 -9.35 -4.03
CA MET A 31 -16.82 -8.66 -4.38
C MET A 31 -17.01 -7.68 -5.54
N ALA A 32 -18.03 -7.89 -6.37
CA ALA A 32 -18.37 -6.96 -7.44
C ALA A 32 -19.21 -5.76 -6.97
N ARG A 33 -19.65 -5.74 -5.69
CA ARG A 33 -20.46 -4.65 -5.15
C ARG A 33 -19.72 -3.32 -5.30
N HIS A 34 -20.44 -2.30 -5.78
CA HIS A 34 -19.90 -0.96 -6.06
C HIS A 34 -18.74 -0.92 -7.05
N GLN A 35 -18.45 -2.01 -7.77
CA GLN A 35 -17.35 -2.14 -8.73
C GLN A 35 -15.96 -1.84 -8.14
N GLN A 36 -15.80 -1.99 -6.82
CA GLN A 36 -14.58 -1.61 -6.13
C GLN A 36 -13.49 -2.70 -6.14
N ASN A 37 -13.88 -3.97 -6.05
CA ASN A 37 -12.93 -5.07 -5.90
C ASN A 37 -12.62 -5.80 -7.22
N SER A 38 -12.56 -5.08 -8.33
CA SER A 38 -11.98 -5.60 -9.55
C SER A 38 -10.48 -5.88 -9.36
N VAL A 39 -9.89 -6.66 -10.26
CA VAL A 39 -8.46 -7.01 -10.19
C VAL A 39 -7.60 -5.75 -10.05
N HIS A 40 -6.70 -5.73 -9.09
CA HIS A 40 -5.83 -4.62 -8.70
C HIS A 40 -6.53 -3.40 -8.11
N GLN A 41 -7.79 -3.53 -7.72
CA GLN A 41 -8.56 -2.45 -7.13
C GLN A 41 -8.91 -2.73 -5.67
N TYR A 42 -9.04 -1.67 -4.88
CA TYR A 42 -9.51 -1.64 -3.51
C TYR A 42 -8.88 -2.77 -2.67
N HIS A 43 -9.66 -3.63 -2.05
CA HIS A 43 -9.16 -4.75 -1.24
C HIS A 43 -8.67 -5.94 -2.08
N ASN A 44 -8.85 -5.92 -3.40
CA ASN A 44 -8.40 -6.96 -4.31
C ASN A 44 -7.12 -6.53 -5.07
N GLY A 45 -6.12 -6.12 -4.32
CA GLY A 45 -4.79 -5.80 -4.85
C GLY A 45 -4.52 -4.31 -5.08
N GLY A 46 -5.31 -3.40 -4.51
CA GLY A 46 -5.01 -1.98 -4.46
C GLY A 46 -3.80 -1.68 -3.59
N ILE A 47 -3.21 -0.50 -3.78
CA ILE A 47 -2.14 0.05 -2.94
C ILE A 47 -2.79 0.99 -1.94
N TRP A 48 -2.66 0.68 -0.66
CA TRP A 48 -3.17 1.49 0.43
C TRP A 48 -2.00 2.12 1.19
N PRO A 49 -1.78 3.43 1.09
CA PRO A 49 -0.62 4.07 1.72
C PRO A 49 -0.50 3.82 3.22
N PHE A 50 -1.62 3.77 3.97
CA PHE A 50 -1.54 3.49 5.40
C PHE A 50 -1.01 2.08 5.69
N VAL A 51 -1.34 1.08 4.87
CA VAL A 51 -0.77 -0.27 4.97
C VAL A 51 0.72 -0.23 4.66
N GLY A 52 1.12 0.56 3.66
CA GLY A 52 2.52 0.81 3.36
C GLY A 52 3.29 1.42 4.53
N GLY A 53 2.67 2.35 5.27
CA GLY A 53 3.26 2.92 6.48
C GLY A 53 3.53 1.88 7.56
N TYR A 54 2.57 1.01 7.85
CA TYR A 54 2.77 -0.11 8.78
C TYR A 54 3.82 -1.10 8.31
N PHE A 55 3.89 -1.37 7.01
CA PHE A 55 4.94 -2.22 6.45
C PHE A 55 6.34 -1.65 6.68
N VAL A 56 6.53 -0.35 6.45
CA VAL A 56 7.80 0.35 6.76
C VAL A 56 8.16 0.23 8.24
N MET A 57 7.19 0.50 9.13
CA MET A 57 7.41 0.36 10.57
C MET A 57 7.80 -1.06 10.98
N ALA A 58 7.17 -2.07 10.38
CA ALA A 58 7.50 -3.46 10.63
C ALA A 58 8.93 -3.81 10.19
N LEU A 59 9.36 -3.34 9.01
CA LEU A 59 10.73 -3.51 8.53
C LEU A 59 11.74 -2.86 9.48
N ALA A 60 11.48 -1.63 9.92
CA ALA A 60 12.34 -0.93 10.88
C ALA A 60 12.43 -1.70 12.21
N HIS A 61 11.29 -2.16 12.72
CA HIS A 61 11.21 -2.90 13.99
C HIS A 61 12.02 -4.21 14.00
N VAL A 62 12.07 -4.91 12.86
CA VAL A 62 12.85 -6.16 12.75
C VAL A 62 14.31 -5.92 12.31
N GLY A 63 14.76 -4.67 12.28
CA GLY A 63 16.15 -4.30 11.96
C GLY A 63 16.49 -4.32 10.47
N MET A 64 15.52 -4.43 9.57
CA MET A 64 15.72 -4.37 8.11
C MET A 64 15.76 -2.90 7.64
N ARG A 65 16.80 -2.18 8.07
CA ARG A 65 16.87 -0.71 7.91
C ARG A 65 16.93 -0.26 6.46
N GLU A 66 17.73 -0.89 5.63
CA GLU A 66 17.86 -0.52 4.22
C GLU A 66 16.55 -0.72 3.48
N GLU A 67 15.89 -1.85 3.72
CA GLU A 67 14.57 -2.16 3.16
C GLU A 67 13.50 -1.20 3.68
N ALA A 68 13.56 -0.81 4.96
CA ALA A 68 12.64 0.16 5.54
C ALA A 68 12.80 1.54 4.89
N TRP A 69 14.03 2.02 4.68
CA TRP A 69 14.30 3.27 3.95
C TRP A 69 13.82 3.20 2.50
N ALA A 70 14.09 2.09 1.80
CA ALA A 70 13.65 1.89 0.43
C ALA A 70 12.11 1.84 0.33
N ALA A 71 11.44 1.22 1.29
CA ALA A 71 9.99 1.16 1.34
C ALA A 71 9.37 2.53 1.67
N LEU A 72 9.99 3.30 2.59
CA LEU A 72 9.57 4.68 2.91
C LEU A 72 9.68 5.60 1.69
N ALA A 73 10.79 5.50 0.94
CA ALA A 73 10.98 6.27 -0.28
C ALA A 73 9.89 5.98 -1.32
N ARG A 74 9.52 4.70 -1.50
CA ARG A 74 8.42 4.31 -2.40
C ARG A 74 7.06 4.79 -1.89
N LEU A 75 6.84 4.79 -0.58
CA LEU A 75 5.62 5.34 0.02
C LEU A 75 5.52 6.85 -0.20
N ALA A 76 6.63 7.57 -0.13
CA ALA A 76 6.68 8.99 -0.47
C ALA A 76 6.32 9.23 -1.94
N VAL A 77 6.86 8.43 -2.86
CA VAL A 77 6.54 8.53 -4.30
C VAL A 77 5.05 8.32 -4.55
N VAL A 78 4.42 7.31 -3.96
CA VAL A 78 2.98 7.07 -4.18
C VAL A 78 2.12 8.23 -3.65
N ASN A 79 2.47 8.81 -2.49
CA ASN A 79 1.76 9.99 -1.99
C ASN A 79 1.97 11.22 -2.89
N GLN A 80 3.15 11.35 -3.48
CA GLN A 80 3.47 12.45 -4.41
C GLN A 80 2.68 12.37 -5.72
N LEU A 81 2.28 11.16 -6.16
CA LEU A 81 1.51 10.99 -7.40
C LEU A 81 0.19 11.77 -7.43
N ASP A 82 -0.37 12.09 -6.27
CA ASP A 82 -1.58 12.91 -6.13
C ASP A 82 -1.31 14.15 -5.26
N ASP A 83 -0.14 14.79 -5.44
CA ASP A 83 0.25 16.04 -4.79
C ASP A 83 0.13 16.05 -3.27
N TRP A 84 0.48 14.94 -2.62
CA TRP A 84 0.40 14.79 -1.17
C TRP A 84 -1.00 15.02 -0.58
N ARG A 85 -2.03 14.75 -1.37
CA ARG A 85 -3.42 14.86 -0.91
C ARG A 85 -3.84 13.71 0.01
N PHE A 86 -2.93 12.78 0.28
CA PHE A 86 -3.16 11.57 1.09
C PHE A 86 -4.39 10.80 0.62
N THR A 87 -4.37 10.43 -0.64
CA THR A 87 -5.43 9.67 -1.29
C THR A 87 -5.56 8.29 -0.66
N GLU A 88 -6.79 7.84 -0.49
CA GLU A 88 -7.14 6.63 0.24
C GLU A 88 -6.43 5.39 -0.29
N TRP A 89 -6.49 5.15 -1.60
CA TRP A 89 -5.82 4.03 -2.24
C TRP A 89 -5.49 4.34 -3.70
N PHE A 90 -4.60 3.55 -4.27
CA PHE A 90 -4.17 3.66 -5.66
C PHE A 90 -4.37 2.31 -6.36
N HIS A 91 -4.62 2.35 -7.67
CA HIS A 91 -4.75 1.13 -8.45
C HIS A 91 -3.44 0.33 -8.41
N GLY A 92 -3.50 -0.96 -8.04
CA GLY A 92 -2.32 -1.79 -7.75
C GLY A 92 -1.39 -2.05 -8.93
N ARG A 93 -1.85 -1.79 -10.16
CA ARG A 93 -1.06 -1.97 -11.37
C ARG A 93 -0.66 -0.64 -12.02
N THR A 94 -1.60 0.30 -12.12
CA THR A 94 -1.37 1.57 -12.84
C THR A 94 -0.93 2.70 -11.95
N CYS A 95 -1.07 2.54 -10.62
CA CYS A 95 -0.83 3.56 -9.61
C CYS A 95 -1.74 4.80 -9.78
N LYS A 96 -2.86 4.67 -10.48
CA LYS A 96 -3.85 5.73 -10.57
C LYS A 96 -4.43 6.02 -9.18
N PRO A 97 -4.48 7.30 -8.75
CA PRO A 97 -5.17 7.67 -7.52
C PRO A 97 -6.65 7.29 -7.56
N MET A 98 -7.13 6.67 -6.50
CA MET A 98 -8.49 6.17 -6.37
C MET A 98 -9.01 6.49 -4.96
N GLY A 99 -10.32 6.39 -4.77
CA GLY A 99 -10.92 6.67 -3.47
C GLY A 99 -10.92 8.16 -3.13
N MET A 100 -10.91 8.46 -1.83
CA MET A 100 -11.05 9.83 -1.32
C MET A 100 -9.69 10.41 -0.94
N ALA A 101 -9.50 11.69 -1.22
CA ALA A 101 -8.35 12.44 -0.71
C ALA A 101 -8.56 12.86 0.75
N GLY A 102 -7.49 13.32 1.41
CA GLY A 102 -7.55 13.84 2.77
C GLY A 102 -7.64 12.78 3.86
N GLN A 103 -7.11 11.60 3.62
CA GLN A 103 -7.13 10.51 4.60
C GLN A 103 -6.10 10.74 5.71
N SER A 104 -6.57 11.11 6.89
CA SER A 104 -5.71 11.40 8.05
C SER A 104 -4.85 10.20 8.46
N TRP A 105 -5.35 8.99 8.37
CA TRP A 105 -4.57 7.78 8.66
C TRP A 105 -3.38 7.59 7.71
N ASN A 106 -3.51 7.96 6.43
CA ASN A 106 -2.38 7.91 5.49
C ASN A 106 -1.29 8.89 5.89
N ALA A 107 -1.66 10.11 6.25
CA ALA A 107 -0.72 11.11 6.75
C ALA A 107 -0.05 10.66 8.06
N ALA A 108 -0.85 10.17 9.00
CA ALA A 108 -0.35 9.72 10.30
C ALA A 108 0.63 8.56 10.16
N THR A 109 0.28 7.52 9.39
CA THR A 109 1.16 6.36 9.22
C THR A 109 2.43 6.69 8.43
N PHE A 110 2.38 7.65 7.50
CA PHE A 110 3.58 8.14 6.82
C PHE A 110 4.55 8.80 7.80
N LEU A 111 4.06 9.69 8.67
CA LEU A 111 4.89 10.35 9.68
C LEU A 111 5.45 9.35 10.71
N LEU A 112 4.64 8.40 11.16
CA LEU A 112 5.08 7.34 12.06
C LEU A 112 6.13 6.43 11.42
N ALA A 113 5.93 6.06 10.15
CA ALA A 113 6.89 5.26 9.39
C ALA A 113 8.23 5.99 9.25
N ARG A 114 8.20 7.26 8.87
CA ARG A 114 9.40 8.10 8.81
C ARG A 114 10.13 8.13 10.14
N ARG A 115 9.42 8.40 11.23
CA ARG A 115 10.01 8.43 12.57
C ARG A 115 10.64 7.09 12.96
N ALA A 116 9.96 5.98 12.69
CA ALA A 116 10.49 4.65 13.00
C ALA A 116 11.81 4.38 12.28
N VAL A 117 11.92 4.76 11.01
CA VAL A 117 13.16 4.58 10.24
C VAL A 117 14.27 5.51 10.72
N GLU A 118 13.97 6.79 11.05
CA GLU A 118 14.93 7.77 11.55
C GLU A 118 15.49 7.36 12.92
N LEU A 119 14.66 6.82 13.81
CA LEU A 119 15.07 6.42 15.17
C LEU A 119 15.72 5.02 15.22
N GLY A 120 15.63 4.25 14.12
CA GLY A 120 16.23 2.92 14.06
C GLY A 120 15.38 1.80 14.63
N GLY A 121 14.06 2.01 14.76
CA GLY A 121 13.12 1.03 15.30
C GLY A 121 12.94 1.14 16.80
#